data_09696175ef289ddf3198e55feb4c2f54
#
_entry.id   09696175ef289ddf3198e55feb4c2f54
#
_cell.length_a   1.000
_cell.length_b   1.000
_cell.length_c   1.000
_cell.angle_alpha   90.00
_cell.angle_beta   90.00
_cell.angle_gamma   90.00
#
_symmetry.space_group_name_H-M   'P 1'
#
loop_
_entity.id
_entity.type
_entity.pdbx_description
1 polymer ?
#
loop_
_entity_poly.entity_id
_entity_poly.type
_entity_poly.pdbx_seq_one_letter_code
_entity_poly.pdbx_strand_id
1 'polypeptide(L)'
;MKKAYFVCPLLLFAITALAQNNFVYTNDNFSPNTVSVFKVSPSNGTLTLIPGSPFLTGGNGGAHDVGPQTITTATLGTKSFLYAANAGSGTISAFAIDPKTGNLTAVPGSPFTVAAANSGNTLSLGASPDGHFLFELDESSTLIHTFNISSAGALTEAVGSPLDSGAFPEGVKVTANGKFLLVGLKSTDALGVYAIDANGGLTPVFGSPFLTNGAAAAVDSNCASNRVFVASAGSDLVDAFVMAADGSLTPVAGSPFPSGGTSTINALTLTPSNQDLLTSDVFNSEVSSLAVGPDGSLQPVPGSPFPATDWAGSIATTRSGKFVYTSLFSRAAVDGWMIMTDGTLRPVPGRPFTTKQAGAGVQALTTFPAPSCAATL
;
A
#
# COMPACT_ATOMS: atom_id res chain seq x y z
N MET A 1 68.33 14.78 -18.41
CA MET A 1 66.87 15.07 -18.46
C MET A 1 66.16 14.20 -17.42
N LYS A 2 65.75 14.76 -16.28
CA LYS A 2 65.02 14.01 -15.25
C LYS A 2 63.54 14.22 -15.48
N LYS A 3 62.80 13.12 -15.74
CA LYS A 3 61.34 13.15 -15.89
C LYS A 3 60.74 13.19 -14.49
N ALA A 4 59.98 14.25 -14.18
CA ALA A 4 59.16 14.35 -12.98
C ALA A 4 57.81 13.70 -13.26
N TYR A 5 57.46 12.68 -12.48
CA TYR A 5 56.11 12.10 -12.47
C TYR A 5 55.24 12.86 -11.47
N PHE A 6 54.22 13.56 -11.95
CA PHE A 6 53.17 14.15 -11.14
C PHE A 6 52.17 13.05 -10.76
N VAL A 7 52.15 12.66 -9.50
CA VAL A 7 51.12 11.80 -8.93
C VAL A 7 49.98 12.71 -8.47
N CYS A 8 48.88 12.67 -9.21
CA CYS A 8 47.64 13.34 -8.83
C CYS A 8 46.93 12.48 -7.75
N PRO A 9 46.69 13.00 -6.53
CA PRO A 9 45.91 12.23 -5.55
C PRO A 9 44.45 12.21 -5.95
N LEU A 10 43.94 11.03 -6.22
CA LEU A 10 42.51 10.79 -6.40
C LEU A 10 41.83 10.93 -5.03
N LEU A 11 41.19 12.08 -4.76
CA LEU A 11 40.31 12.23 -3.59
C LEU A 11 39.04 11.36 -3.86
N LEU A 12 38.97 10.19 -3.25
CA LEU A 12 37.74 9.45 -3.10
C LEU A 12 36.83 10.22 -2.12
N PHE A 13 35.87 10.96 -2.64
CA PHE A 13 34.73 11.42 -1.84
C PHE A 13 33.85 10.19 -1.55
N ALA A 14 33.95 9.64 -0.35
CA ALA A 14 32.97 8.72 0.18
C ALA A 14 31.65 9.50 0.34
N ILE A 15 30.75 9.36 -0.62
CA ILE A 15 29.36 9.81 -0.46
C ILE A 15 28.76 8.86 0.59
N THR A 16 28.75 9.27 1.85
CA THR A 16 27.93 8.63 2.87
C THR A 16 26.48 8.88 2.47
N ALA A 17 25.85 7.91 1.84
CA ALA A 17 24.42 7.92 1.68
C ALA A 17 23.84 8.01 3.10
N LEU A 18 23.29 9.17 3.47
CA LEU A 18 22.56 9.33 4.72
C LEU A 18 21.43 8.30 4.72
N ALA A 19 21.48 7.37 5.64
CA ALA A 19 20.44 6.37 5.79
C ALA A 19 19.10 7.11 5.95
N GLN A 20 18.24 6.98 4.95
CA GLN A 20 16.94 7.63 4.95
C GLN A 20 16.13 7.02 6.09
N ASN A 21 15.54 7.86 6.96
CA ASN A 21 14.64 7.38 8.00
C ASN A 21 13.42 6.72 7.37
N ASN A 22 13.00 5.60 7.94
CA ASN A 22 11.77 4.92 7.55
C ASN A 22 10.73 5.09 8.65
N PHE A 23 9.49 5.28 8.24
CA PHE A 23 8.33 5.45 9.13
C PHE A 23 7.21 4.51 8.72
N VAL A 24 6.38 4.13 9.70
CA VAL A 24 5.09 3.46 9.49
C VAL A 24 4.03 4.44 9.95
N TYR A 25 3.04 4.68 9.10
CA TYR A 25 1.86 5.50 9.36
C TYR A 25 0.64 4.59 9.40
N THR A 26 -0.21 4.74 10.40
CA THR A 26 -1.44 3.98 10.55
C THR A 26 -2.66 4.88 10.42
N ASN A 27 -3.72 4.39 9.79
CA ASN A 27 -5.05 4.95 9.92
C ASN A 27 -5.74 4.24 11.09
N ASP A 28 -5.93 4.96 12.18
CA ASP A 28 -6.40 4.36 13.44
C ASP A 28 -7.93 4.17 13.48
N ASN A 29 -8.65 4.76 12.52
CA ASN A 29 -10.09 4.60 12.27
C ASN A 29 -11.02 4.83 13.48
N PHE A 30 -10.65 5.77 14.35
CA PHE A 30 -11.46 6.19 15.51
C PHE A 30 -12.37 7.39 15.19
N SER A 31 -13.21 7.75 16.15
CA SER A 31 -13.95 9.02 16.13
C SER A 31 -13.60 9.83 17.39
N PRO A 32 -12.84 10.95 17.22
CA PRO A 32 -12.24 11.47 15.99
C PRO A 32 -11.12 10.58 15.44
N ASN A 33 -10.95 10.55 14.10
CA ASN A 33 -9.93 9.73 13.46
C ASN A 33 -8.52 10.32 13.65
N THR A 34 -7.52 9.43 13.72
CA THR A 34 -6.12 9.78 13.93
C THR A 34 -5.17 8.98 13.03
N VAL A 35 -3.98 9.54 12.86
CA VAL A 35 -2.83 8.85 12.26
C VAL A 35 -1.76 8.67 13.33
N SER A 36 -1.41 7.43 13.67
CA SER A 36 -0.24 7.15 14.49
C SER A 36 0.99 7.00 13.63
N VAL A 37 2.13 7.48 14.12
CA VAL A 37 3.38 7.50 13.37
C VAL A 37 4.48 6.84 14.17
N PHE A 38 5.12 5.84 13.56
CA PHE A 38 6.25 5.13 14.15
C PHE A 38 7.51 5.34 13.33
N LYS A 39 8.63 5.55 14.01
CA LYS A 39 9.96 5.48 13.42
C LYS A 39 10.43 4.03 13.43
N VAL A 40 10.96 3.57 12.28
CA VAL A 40 11.53 2.22 12.12
C VAL A 40 13.00 2.23 12.50
N SER A 41 13.41 1.34 13.40
CA SER A 41 14.83 1.07 13.66
C SER A 41 15.48 0.37 12.45
N PRO A 42 16.50 0.93 11.82
CA PRO A 42 17.10 0.34 10.61
C PRO A 42 17.85 -0.97 10.88
N SER A 43 18.23 -1.24 12.12
CA SER A 43 18.98 -2.43 12.50
C SER A 43 18.09 -3.66 12.66
N ASN A 44 16.93 -3.53 13.32
CA ASN A 44 16.11 -4.65 13.76
C ASN A 44 14.60 -4.50 13.50
N GLY A 45 14.16 -3.38 12.90
CA GLY A 45 12.76 -3.15 12.55
C GLY A 45 11.84 -2.73 13.70
N THR A 46 12.36 -2.58 14.93
CA THR A 46 11.56 -2.14 16.07
C THR A 46 10.90 -0.79 15.78
N LEU A 47 9.62 -0.66 16.11
CA LEU A 47 8.87 0.57 15.95
C LEU A 47 8.85 1.39 17.24
N THR A 48 9.03 2.70 17.10
CA THR A 48 8.91 3.65 18.21
C THR A 48 8.03 4.82 17.79
N LEU A 49 6.96 5.09 18.55
CA LEU A 49 6.10 6.26 18.30
C LEU A 49 6.93 7.54 18.32
N ILE A 50 6.74 8.39 17.30
CA ILE A 50 7.39 9.72 17.29
C ILE A 50 6.71 10.67 18.28
N PRO A 51 7.42 11.71 18.77
CA PRO A 51 6.80 12.77 19.55
C PRO A 51 5.63 13.42 18.80
N GLY A 52 4.53 13.70 19.47
CA GLY A 52 3.33 14.30 18.87
C GLY A 52 2.33 13.30 18.27
N SER A 53 2.72 12.04 18.06
CA SER A 53 1.79 10.99 17.64
C SER A 53 0.81 10.64 18.78
N PRO A 54 -0.50 10.39 18.46
CA PRO A 54 -1.13 10.42 17.14
C PRO A 54 -1.52 11.82 16.68
N PHE A 55 -1.71 11.99 15.36
CA PHE A 55 -2.13 13.25 14.73
C PHE A 55 -3.62 13.17 14.38
N LEU A 56 -4.40 14.19 14.77
CA LEU A 56 -5.82 14.29 14.42
C LEU A 56 -5.99 14.50 12.90
N THR A 57 -6.88 13.73 12.27
CA THR A 57 -7.20 13.90 10.85
C THR A 57 -8.16 15.05 10.60
N GLY A 58 -8.96 15.43 11.60
CA GLY A 58 -10.05 16.40 11.47
C GLY A 58 -11.35 15.78 10.93
N GLY A 59 -11.37 14.47 10.70
CA GLY A 59 -12.57 13.70 10.35
C GLY A 59 -12.83 12.56 11.34
N ASN A 60 -13.84 11.76 11.04
CA ASN A 60 -14.24 10.61 11.86
C ASN A 60 -13.91 9.31 11.15
N GLY A 61 -13.44 8.32 11.90
CA GLY A 61 -13.31 6.95 11.43
C GLY A 61 -14.67 6.30 11.19
N GLY A 62 -14.68 5.24 10.41
CA GLY A 62 -15.88 4.45 10.10
C GLY A 62 -16.12 3.35 11.14
N ALA A 63 -17.27 2.67 11.00
CA ALA A 63 -17.50 1.41 11.68
C ALA A 63 -16.79 0.29 10.91
N HIS A 64 -16.13 -0.58 11.61
CA HIS A 64 -15.72 -1.96 11.38
C HIS A 64 -15.67 -2.55 9.93
N ASP A 65 -15.20 -1.83 8.91
CA ASP A 65 -14.91 -2.50 7.66
C ASP A 65 -13.40 -2.58 7.38
N VAL A 66 -12.96 -3.71 6.86
CA VAL A 66 -11.55 -4.12 6.78
C VAL A 66 -10.94 -3.65 5.46
N GLY A 67 -11.12 -2.39 5.10
CA GLY A 67 -10.49 -1.85 3.88
C GLY A 67 -8.96 -1.89 4.00
N PRO A 68 -8.26 -2.58 3.08
CA PRO A 68 -6.82 -2.81 3.22
C PRO A 68 -5.98 -1.57 2.95
N GLN A 69 -6.52 -0.50 2.37
CA GLN A 69 -5.74 0.61 1.83
C GLN A 69 -6.30 2.00 2.17
N THR A 70 -6.79 2.21 3.39
CA THR A 70 -7.40 3.49 3.80
C THR A 70 -6.37 4.62 4.05
N ILE A 71 -5.10 4.37 3.79
CA ILE A 71 -4.01 5.33 3.96
C ILE A 71 -2.93 5.11 2.89
N THR A 72 -2.43 6.18 2.30
CA THR A 72 -1.37 6.10 1.30
C THR A 72 -0.45 7.32 1.35
N THR A 73 0.72 7.22 0.73
CA THR A 73 1.65 8.34 0.56
C THR A 73 1.85 8.67 -0.91
N ALA A 74 2.05 9.95 -1.22
CA ALA A 74 2.42 10.42 -2.55
C ALA A 74 3.64 11.32 -2.45
N THR A 75 4.50 11.29 -3.47
CA THR A 75 5.66 12.19 -3.56
C THR A 75 5.59 12.94 -4.88
N LEU A 76 5.44 14.27 -4.80
CA LEU A 76 5.41 15.17 -5.95
C LEU A 76 6.66 16.06 -5.92
N GLY A 77 7.58 15.79 -6.83
CA GLY A 77 8.91 16.42 -6.83
C GLY A 77 9.70 16.10 -5.57
N THR A 78 9.98 17.09 -4.73
CA THR A 78 10.72 16.93 -3.46
C THR A 78 9.81 16.88 -2.23
N LYS A 79 8.51 17.05 -2.40
CA LYS A 79 7.54 17.08 -1.31
C LYS A 79 6.82 15.75 -1.20
N SER A 80 6.59 15.31 0.01
CA SER A 80 5.85 14.08 0.28
C SER A 80 4.62 14.38 1.13
N PHE A 81 3.54 13.69 0.81
CA PHE A 81 2.25 13.85 1.45
C PHE A 81 1.72 12.50 1.92
N LEU A 82 0.91 12.56 2.97
CA LEU A 82 0.13 11.43 3.46
C LEU A 82 -1.36 11.77 3.26
N TYR A 83 -2.10 10.79 2.77
CA TYR A 83 -3.56 10.86 2.63
C TYR A 83 -4.18 9.75 3.46
N ALA A 84 -5.14 10.12 4.33
CA ALA A 84 -5.85 9.21 5.21
C ALA A 84 -7.36 9.38 5.03
N ALA A 85 -8.05 8.29 4.77
CA ALA A 85 -9.50 8.27 4.64
C ALA A 85 -10.18 8.36 6.01
N ASN A 86 -11.25 9.14 6.07
CA ASN A 86 -12.13 9.27 7.22
C ASN A 86 -13.50 8.70 6.83
N ALA A 87 -13.63 7.39 6.92
CA ALA A 87 -14.81 6.67 6.44
C ALA A 87 -16.12 7.15 7.10
N GLY A 88 -16.09 7.49 8.40
CA GLY A 88 -17.27 7.99 9.11
C GLY A 88 -17.75 9.38 8.69
N SER A 89 -16.89 10.17 8.04
CA SER A 89 -17.24 11.51 7.56
C SER A 89 -17.18 11.68 6.04
N GLY A 90 -16.82 10.62 5.28
CA GLY A 90 -16.71 10.68 3.81
C GLY A 90 -15.69 11.72 3.35
N THR A 91 -14.53 11.81 4.02
CA THR A 91 -13.50 12.80 3.71
C THR A 91 -12.11 12.18 3.63
N ILE A 92 -11.19 12.86 2.96
CA ILE A 92 -9.77 12.50 2.90
C ILE A 92 -8.96 13.59 3.58
N SER A 93 -8.20 13.22 4.60
CA SER A 93 -7.25 14.13 5.24
C SER A 93 -5.90 14.08 4.55
N ALA A 94 -5.31 15.23 4.31
CA ALA A 94 -4.01 15.39 3.68
C ALA A 94 -3.02 16.06 4.64
N PHE A 95 -1.82 15.52 4.69
CA PHE A 95 -0.71 16.04 5.50
C PHE A 95 0.57 16.15 4.67
N ALA A 96 1.34 17.20 4.88
CA ALA A 96 2.73 17.25 4.47
C ALA A 96 3.59 16.44 5.43
N ILE A 97 4.49 15.59 4.90
CA ILE A 97 5.42 14.77 5.68
C ILE A 97 6.76 15.49 5.81
N ASP A 98 7.28 15.63 7.04
CA ASP A 98 8.69 15.92 7.24
C ASP A 98 9.53 14.63 7.10
N PRO A 99 10.35 14.48 6.05
CA PRO A 99 11.05 13.22 5.79
C PRO A 99 12.16 12.91 6.80
N LYS A 100 12.54 13.86 7.65
CA LYS A 100 13.57 13.67 8.69
C LYS A 100 12.98 13.16 10.00
N THR A 101 11.81 13.66 10.36
CA THR A 101 11.17 13.40 11.66
C THR A 101 9.96 12.49 11.58
N GLY A 102 9.32 12.38 10.40
CA GLY A 102 8.04 11.70 10.22
C GLY A 102 6.84 12.55 10.63
N ASN A 103 7.05 13.76 11.13
CA ASN A 103 5.99 14.66 11.59
C ASN A 103 5.03 15.00 10.43
N LEU A 104 3.76 15.15 10.81
CA LEU A 104 2.67 15.50 9.91
C LEU A 104 2.20 16.92 10.17
N THR A 105 2.04 17.69 9.09
CA THR A 105 1.42 19.02 9.13
C THR A 105 0.22 19.00 8.19
N ALA A 106 -0.97 19.32 8.70
CA ALA A 106 -2.18 19.34 7.88
C ALA A 106 -2.02 20.29 6.66
N VAL A 107 -2.41 19.81 5.49
CA VAL A 107 -2.47 20.60 4.28
C VAL A 107 -3.62 21.62 4.39
N PRO A 108 -3.44 22.89 4.01
CA PRO A 108 -4.54 23.87 4.02
C PRO A 108 -5.76 23.37 3.25
N GLY A 109 -6.94 23.44 3.87
CA GLY A 109 -8.19 22.92 3.32
C GLY A 109 -8.51 21.47 3.66
N SER A 110 -7.57 20.75 4.28
CA SER A 110 -7.82 19.38 4.80
C SER A 110 -8.77 19.43 6.02
N PRO A 111 -9.70 18.44 6.16
CA PRO A 111 -9.97 17.34 5.24
C PRO A 111 -10.80 17.74 4.02
N PHE A 112 -10.59 17.04 2.89
CA PHE A 112 -11.28 17.24 1.63
C PHE A 112 -12.50 16.32 1.53
N THR A 113 -13.66 16.85 1.14
CA THR A 113 -14.87 16.05 0.97
C THR A 113 -14.79 15.22 -0.31
N VAL A 114 -15.17 13.94 -0.23
CA VAL A 114 -15.42 13.08 -1.39
C VAL A 114 -16.90 13.23 -1.75
N ALA A 115 -17.18 13.65 -2.98
CA ALA A 115 -18.56 13.82 -3.43
C ALA A 115 -19.26 12.46 -3.49
N ALA A 116 -20.49 12.40 -2.98
CA ALA A 116 -21.32 11.19 -2.94
C ALA A 116 -20.76 10.02 -2.09
N ALA A 117 -19.66 10.21 -1.34
CA ALA A 117 -19.22 9.19 -0.39
C ALA A 117 -20.30 8.99 0.69
N ASN A 118 -20.66 7.73 0.89
CA ASN A 118 -21.57 7.37 1.98
C ASN A 118 -20.76 7.27 3.28
N SER A 119 -21.14 8.08 4.28
CA SER A 119 -20.51 8.02 5.59
C SER A 119 -20.68 6.62 6.22
N GLY A 120 -19.59 6.07 6.73
CA GLY A 120 -19.59 4.78 7.44
C GLY A 120 -19.01 3.60 6.65
N ASN A 121 -18.62 3.80 5.38
CA ASN A 121 -18.02 2.75 4.55
C ASN A 121 -16.52 2.98 4.33
N THR A 122 -15.83 1.93 3.94
CA THR A 122 -14.39 1.98 3.69
C THR A 122 -14.09 2.76 2.42
N LEU A 123 -13.15 3.68 2.53
CA LEU A 123 -12.58 4.42 1.41
C LEU A 123 -11.15 3.91 1.18
N SER A 124 -10.88 3.28 0.04
CA SER A 124 -9.53 2.84 -0.33
C SER A 124 -8.81 3.88 -1.15
N LEU A 125 -7.53 4.09 -0.88
CA LEU A 125 -6.71 5.14 -1.48
C LEU A 125 -5.49 4.58 -2.20
N GLY A 126 -5.29 5.00 -3.45
CA GLY A 126 -4.10 4.69 -4.25
C GLY A 126 -3.52 5.95 -4.89
N ALA A 127 -2.21 6.17 -4.78
CA ALA A 127 -1.53 7.30 -5.40
C ALA A 127 -0.80 6.91 -6.68
N SER A 128 -0.75 7.79 -7.68
CA SER A 128 0.10 7.60 -8.85
C SER A 128 1.59 7.68 -8.47
N PRO A 129 2.48 6.91 -9.13
CA PRO A 129 3.92 6.90 -8.79
C PRO A 129 4.60 8.26 -8.95
N ASP A 130 4.10 9.11 -9.81
CA ASP A 130 4.59 10.48 -10.04
C ASP A 130 4.02 11.50 -9.03
N GLY A 131 3.06 11.07 -8.20
CA GLY A 131 2.44 11.90 -7.17
C GLY A 131 1.44 12.94 -7.67
N HIS A 132 0.98 12.87 -8.93
CA HIS A 132 0.04 13.84 -9.48
C HIS A 132 -1.42 13.51 -9.20
N PHE A 133 -1.75 12.22 -9.02
CA PHE A 133 -3.11 11.76 -8.82
C PHE A 133 -3.26 10.94 -7.56
N LEU A 134 -4.42 11.11 -6.91
CA LEU A 134 -4.93 10.22 -5.87
C LEU A 134 -6.24 9.61 -6.39
N PHE A 135 -6.34 8.29 -6.33
CA PHE A 135 -7.55 7.54 -6.63
C PHE A 135 -8.20 7.10 -5.34
N GLU A 136 -9.49 7.29 -5.25
CA GLU A 136 -10.30 6.89 -4.12
C GLU A 136 -11.42 5.95 -4.60
N LEU A 137 -11.63 4.89 -3.85
CA LEU A 137 -12.67 3.90 -4.07
C LEU A 137 -13.60 3.90 -2.86
N ASP A 138 -14.89 4.13 -3.10
CA ASP A 138 -15.92 3.99 -2.08
C ASP A 138 -16.57 2.59 -2.20
N GLU A 139 -16.29 1.70 -1.26
CA GLU A 139 -16.81 0.32 -1.25
C GLU A 139 -18.34 0.24 -1.19
N SER A 140 -19.01 1.29 -0.76
CA SER A 140 -20.49 1.34 -0.71
C SER A 140 -21.15 1.86 -1.98
N SER A 141 -20.36 2.41 -2.87
CA SER A 141 -20.77 2.86 -4.19
C SER A 141 -20.02 2.08 -5.28
N THR A 142 -20.37 2.28 -6.52
CA THR A 142 -19.61 1.73 -7.65
C THR A 142 -18.60 2.72 -8.20
N LEU A 143 -18.34 3.82 -7.46
CA LEU A 143 -17.61 4.97 -7.96
C LEU A 143 -16.12 4.90 -7.68
N ILE A 144 -15.35 5.36 -8.65
CA ILE A 144 -13.91 5.59 -8.55
C ILE A 144 -13.69 7.10 -8.73
N HIS A 145 -13.22 7.77 -7.68
CA HIS A 145 -12.88 9.17 -7.73
C HIS A 145 -11.40 9.37 -8.07
N THR A 146 -11.11 10.33 -8.95
CA THR A 146 -9.76 10.80 -9.25
C THR A 146 -9.58 12.20 -8.74
N PHE A 147 -8.54 12.45 -7.97
CA PHE A 147 -8.16 13.78 -7.49
C PHE A 147 -6.79 14.18 -8.04
N ASN A 148 -6.68 15.42 -8.52
CA ASN A 148 -5.41 16.07 -8.78
C ASN A 148 -4.75 16.46 -7.45
N ILE A 149 -3.46 16.16 -7.29
CA ILE A 149 -2.64 16.57 -6.15
C ILE A 149 -1.88 17.85 -6.53
N SER A 150 -2.16 18.95 -5.86
CA SER A 150 -1.43 20.20 -6.08
C SER A 150 -0.01 20.14 -5.50
N SER A 151 0.86 21.07 -5.87
CA SER A 151 2.20 21.21 -5.30
C SER A 151 2.23 21.51 -3.79
N ALA A 152 1.07 21.81 -3.19
CA ALA A 152 0.90 21.96 -1.75
C ALA A 152 0.25 20.72 -1.08
N GLY A 153 -0.12 19.68 -1.86
CA GLY A 153 -0.77 18.47 -1.38
C GLY A 153 -2.30 18.57 -1.29
N ALA A 154 -2.90 19.70 -1.68
CA ALA A 154 -4.34 19.86 -1.69
C ALA A 154 -4.97 19.05 -2.84
N LEU A 155 -6.17 18.51 -2.60
CA LEU A 155 -6.91 17.70 -3.53
C LEU A 155 -7.97 18.52 -4.25
N THR A 156 -8.08 18.28 -5.56
CA THR A 156 -9.18 18.81 -6.41
C THR A 156 -9.65 17.69 -7.32
N GLU A 157 -10.93 17.39 -7.32
CA GLU A 157 -11.48 16.32 -8.15
C GLU A 157 -11.21 16.60 -9.63
N ALA A 158 -10.77 15.56 -10.36
CA ALA A 158 -10.42 15.67 -11.78
C ALA A 158 -11.68 15.79 -12.64
N VAL A 159 -11.53 16.45 -13.79
CA VAL A 159 -12.62 16.56 -14.76
C VAL A 159 -12.98 15.19 -15.30
N GLY A 160 -14.26 14.83 -15.26
CA GLY A 160 -14.75 13.51 -15.69
C GLY A 160 -14.76 12.45 -14.58
N SER A 161 -14.32 12.80 -13.38
CA SER A 161 -14.51 12.02 -12.16
C SER A 161 -15.89 12.33 -11.56
N PRO A 162 -16.56 11.34 -10.87
CA PRO A 162 -16.13 9.96 -10.73
C PRO A 162 -16.44 9.07 -11.95
N LEU A 163 -15.72 7.94 -12.07
CA LEU A 163 -16.05 6.86 -12.98
C LEU A 163 -16.92 5.81 -12.26
N ASP A 164 -18.01 5.37 -12.88
CA ASP A 164 -18.78 4.22 -12.40
C ASP A 164 -18.11 2.93 -12.87
N SER A 165 -17.62 2.12 -11.94
CA SER A 165 -16.99 0.82 -12.22
C SER A 165 -18.00 -0.32 -12.46
N GLY A 166 -19.28 -0.09 -12.14
CA GLY A 166 -20.36 -1.07 -12.25
C GLY A 166 -20.37 -2.16 -11.18
N ALA A 167 -19.42 -2.11 -10.21
CA ALA A 167 -19.29 -3.09 -9.13
C ALA A 167 -18.63 -2.44 -7.91
N PHE A 168 -18.80 -3.02 -6.71
CA PHE A 168 -18.20 -2.50 -5.48
C PHE A 168 -16.67 -2.64 -5.51
N PRO A 169 -15.90 -1.54 -5.56
CA PRO A 169 -14.45 -1.57 -5.60
C PRO A 169 -13.87 -1.67 -4.17
N GLU A 170 -12.76 -2.39 -3.99
CA GLU A 170 -12.07 -2.49 -2.70
C GLU A 170 -10.56 -2.25 -2.82
N GLY A 171 -9.82 -3.14 -3.47
CA GLY A 171 -8.38 -3.01 -3.63
C GLY A 171 -7.99 -2.06 -4.75
N VAL A 172 -6.96 -1.24 -4.54
CA VAL A 172 -6.49 -0.26 -5.53
C VAL A 172 -4.97 -0.28 -5.68
N LYS A 173 -4.49 -0.26 -6.92
CA LYS A 173 -3.07 -0.10 -7.23
C LYS A 173 -2.87 0.64 -8.54
N VAL A 174 -2.00 1.64 -8.54
CA VAL A 174 -1.46 2.17 -9.80
C VAL A 174 -0.21 1.38 -10.16
N THR A 175 -0.11 0.93 -11.40
CA THR A 175 1.08 0.23 -11.90
C THR A 175 2.33 1.11 -11.81
N ALA A 176 3.51 0.51 -11.64
CA ALA A 176 4.76 1.25 -11.43
C ALA A 176 5.10 2.21 -12.59
N ASN A 177 4.66 1.91 -13.81
CA ASN A 177 4.81 2.80 -14.99
C ASN A 177 3.78 3.95 -15.04
N GLY A 178 2.84 4.02 -14.09
CA GLY A 178 1.81 5.05 -13.99
C GLY A 178 0.70 4.98 -15.04
N LYS A 179 0.66 3.93 -15.87
CA LYS A 179 -0.26 3.88 -17.03
C LYS A 179 -1.62 3.28 -16.72
N PHE A 180 -1.71 2.43 -15.69
CA PHE A 180 -2.94 1.70 -15.40
C PHE A 180 -3.31 1.77 -13.93
N LEU A 181 -4.60 1.92 -13.67
CA LEU A 181 -5.22 1.72 -12.38
C LEU A 181 -5.80 0.30 -12.35
N LEU A 182 -5.44 -0.46 -11.34
CA LEU A 182 -5.94 -1.80 -11.04
C LEU A 182 -6.92 -1.66 -9.88
N VAL A 183 -8.13 -2.20 -10.04
CA VAL A 183 -9.20 -2.09 -9.06
C VAL A 183 -9.83 -3.47 -8.82
N GLY A 184 -9.73 -3.98 -7.61
CA GLY A 184 -10.46 -5.17 -7.21
C GLY A 184 -11.95 -4.88 -7.14
N LEU A 185 -12.77 -5.61 -7.90
CA LEU A 185 -14.23 -5.49 -7.95
C LEU A 185 -14.84 -6.64 -7.17
N LYS A 186 -14.95 -6.46 -5.86
CA LYS A 186 -15.32 -7.49 -4.88
C LYS A 186 -16.66 -8.16 -5.16
N SER A 187 -17.66 -7.41 -5.61
CA SER A 187 -19.02 -7.93 -5.80
C SER A 187 -19.20 -8.75 -7.07
N THR A 188 -18.22 -8.78 -7.97
CA THR A 188 -18.29 -9.47 -9.27
C THR A 188 -17.14 -10.44 -9.50
N ASP A 189 -16.33 -10.75 -8.48
CA ASP A 189 -15.18 -11.64 -8.58
C ASP A 189 -14.30 -11.27 -9.79
N ALA A 190 -13.88 -10.01 -9.86
CA ALA A 190 -13.18 -9.50 -11.03
C ALA A 190 -12.15 -8.42 -10.68
N LEU A 191 -11.18 -8.24 -11.58
CA LEU A 191 -10.22 -7.15 -11.56
C LEU A 191 -10.51 -6.17 -12.68
N GLY A 192 -10.87 -4.94 -12.33
CA GLY A 192 -10.94 -3.81 -13.26
C GLY A 192 -9.54 -3.30 -13.61
N VAL A 193 -9.27 -3.07 -14.89
CA VAL A 193 -8.05 -2.43 -15.37
C VAL A 193 -8.45 -1.21 -16.20
N TYR A 194 -7.94 -0.05 -15.80
CA TYR A 194 -8.25 1.22 -16.44
C TYR A 194 -6.97 1.91 -16.88
N ALA A 195 -6.92 2.36 -18.13
CA ALA A 195 -5.86 3.24 -18.62
C ALA A 195 -6.04 4.63 -18.00
N ILE A 196 -4.94 5.23 -17.52
CA ILE A 196 -4.89 6.56 -16.92
C ILE A 196 -4.38 7.52 -17.99
N ASP A 197 -5.15 8.56 -18.33
CA ASP A 197 -4.70 9.62 -19.23
C ASP A 197 -3.90 10.71 -18.50
N ALA A 198 -3.38 11.68 -19.26
CA ALA A 198 -2.55 12.77 -18.72
C ALA A 198 -3.30 13.71 -17.76
N ASN A 199 -4.61 13.66 -17.70
CA ASN A 199 -5.46 14.46 -16.82
C ASN A 199 -6.07 13.64 -15.67
N GLY A 200 -5.68 12.38 -15.54
CA GLY A 200 -6.19 11.43 -14.53
C GLY A 200 -7.52 10.78 -14.93
N GLY A 201 -7.98 10.98 -16.17
CA GLY A 201 -9.16 10.32 -16.71
C GLY A 201 -8.94 8.82 -16.83
N LEU A 202 -9.98 8.04 -16.52
CA LEU A 202 -9.95 6.58 -16.51
C LEU A 202 -10.76 6.01 -17.68
N THR A 203 -10.16 5.07 -18.41
CA THR A 203 -10.84 4.34 -19.49
C THR A 203 -10.59 2.84 -19.32
N PRO A 204 -11.63 1.98 -19.24
CA PRO A 204 -11.44 0.54 -19.17
C PRO A 204 -10.62 0.04 -20.36
N VAL A 205 -9.62 -0.82 -20.12
CA VAL A 205 -8.86 -1.45 -21.20
C VAL A 205 -9.72 -2.55 -21.86
N PHE A 206 -9.33 -2.95 -23.06
CA PHE A 206 -10.03 -4.03 -23.76
C PHE A 206 -10.02 -5.32 -22.93
N GLY A 207 -11.18 -5.93 -22.72
CA GLY A 207 -11.37 -7.12 -21.92
C GLY A 207 -11.58 -6.88 -20.42
N SER A 208 -11.43 -5.65 -19.93
CA SER A 208 -11.76 -5.31 -18.54
C SER A 208 -13.28 -5.32 -18.30
N PRO A 209 -13.77 -5.85 -17.15
CA PRO A 209 -13.00 -6.47 -16.08
C PRO A 209 -12.59 -7.92 -16.36
N PHE A 210 -11.47 -8.37 -15.75
CA PHE A 210 -10.96 -9.74 -15.86
C PHE A 210 -11.41 -10.58 -14.66
N LEU A 211 -11.92 -11.79 -14.89
CA LEU A 211 -12.41 -12.66 -13.82
C LEU A 211 -11.27 -13.11 -12.89
N THR A 212 -11.57 -13.18 -11.61
CA THR A 212 -10.76 -13.77 -10.54
C THR A 212 -11.47 -14.99 -9.95
N ASN A 213 -10.76 -15.75 -9.11
CA ASN A 213 -11.33 -16.96 -8.48
C ASN A 213 -12.00 -16.66 -7.12
N GLY A 214 -12.47 -15.47 -6.92
CA GLY A 214 -13.18 -14.98 -5.74
C GLY A 214 -13.13 -13.47 -5.63
N ALA A 215 -13.77 -12.93 -4.61
CA ALA A 215 -13.91 -11.49 -4.39
C ALA A 215 -12.53 -10.80 -4.36
N ALA A 216 -12.22 -9.99 -5.36
CA ALA A 216 -10.95 -9.29 -5.49
C ALA A 216 -10.82 -8.21 -4.41
N ALA A 217 -10.13 -8.51 -3.30
CA ALA A 217 -10.02 -7.63 -2.14
C ALA A 217 -8.78 -6.73 -2.17
N ALA A 218 -7.65 -7.25 -2.64
CA ALA A 218 -6.41 -6.47 -2.74
C ALA A 218 -5.66 -6.81 -4.03
N VAL A 219 -4.90 -5.86 -4.53
CA VAL A 219 -4.14 -6.00 -5.77
C VAL A 219 -2.78 -5.34 -5.66
N ASP A 220 -1.75 -5.97 -6.20
CA ASP A 220 -0.44 -5.37 -6.41
C ASP A 220 0.16 -5.79 -7.76
N SER A 221 1.15 -5.04 -8.23
CA SER A 221 1.84 -5.29 -9.49
C SER A 221 3.35 -5.17 -9.33
N ASN A 222 4.09 -5.93 -10.12
CA ASN A 222 5.53 -5.86 -10.11
C ASN A 222 6.08 -4.55 -10.72
N CYS A 223 7.35 -4.29 -10.47
CA CYS A 223 8.04 -3.09 -10.94
C CYS A 223 8.10 -2.96 -12.46
N ALA A 224 8.11 -4.06 -13.19
CA ALA A 224 8.06 -4.05 -14.64
C ALA A 224 6.65 -3.75 -15.19
N SER A 225 5.62 -3.68 -14.31
CA SER A 225 4.22 -3.51 -14.67
C SER A 225 3.73 -4.55 -15.69
N ASN A 226 4.23 -5.79 -15.57
CA ASN A 226 3.89 -6.90 -16.45
C ASN A 226 3.43 -8.16 -15.70
N ARG A 227 3.31 -8.09 -14.37
CA ARG A 227 2.69 -9.11 -13.49
C ARG A 227 1.75 -8.42 -12.53
N VAL A 228 0.59 -9.02 -12.33
CA VAL A 228 -0.44 -8.55 -11.41
C VAL A 228 -0.85 -9.72 -10.53
N PHE A 229 -1.01 -9.44 -9.23
CA PHE A 229 -1.43 -10.40 -8.23
C PHE A 229 -2.65 -9.87 -7.50
N VAL A 230 -3.65 -10.72 -7.31
CA VAL A 230 -4.93 -10.36 -6.69
C VAL A 230 -5.24 -11.32 -5.56
N ALA A 231 -5.50 -10.79 -4.39
CA ALA A 231 -6.00 -11.57 -3.26
C ALA A 231 -7.50 -11.76 -3.39
N SER A 232 -7.95 -13.00 -3.27
CA SER A 232 -9.37 -13.34 -3.30
C SER A 232 -9.92 -13.47 -1.88
N ALA A 233 -10.69 -12.47 -1.43
CA ALA A 233 -11.38 -12.56 -0.14
C ALA A 233 -12.33 -13.76 -0.11
N GLY A 234 -12.42 -14.41 1.06
CA GLY A 234 -13.23 -15.63 1.22
C GLY A 234 -12.54 -16.90 0.75
N SER A 235 -11.32 -16.82 0.27
CA SER A 235 -10.48 -17.97 -0.09
C SER A 235 -9.03 -17.76 0.29
N ASP A 236 -8.25 -18.84 0.25
CA ASP A 236 -6.79 -18.83 0.46
C ASP A 236 -6.04 -18.73 -0.90
N LEU A 237 -6.62 -18.06 -1.88
CA LEU A 237 -6.10 -18.05 -3.24
C LEU A 237 -5.60 -16.67 -3.67
N VAL A 238 -4.50 -16.68 -4.43
CA VAL A 238 -3.97 -15.52 -5.13
C VAL A 238 -4.05 -15.77 -6.62
N ASP A 239 -4.81 -14.95 -7.32
CA ASP A 239 -4.78 -14.92 -8.78
C ASP A 239 -3.55 -14.18 -9.28
N ALA A 240 -2.87 -14.76 -10.26
CA ALA A 240 -1.69 -14.17 -10.89
C ALA A 240 -1.90 -14.02 -12.40
N PHE A 241 -1.56 -12.84 -12.92
CA PHE A 241 -1.72 -12.50 -14.33
C PHE A 241 -0.44 -11.96 -14.95
N VAL A 242 -0.24 -12.26 -16.22
CA VAL A 242 0.65 -11.53 -17.12
C VAL A 242 -0.11 -10.32 -17.65
N MET A 243 0.45 -9.13 -17.51
CA MET A 243 -0.10 -7.90 -18.08
C MET A 243 0.65 -7.51 -19.35
N ALA A 244 -0.07 -7.34 -20.44
CA ALA A 244 0.46 -6.84 -21.69
C ALA A 244 0.64 -5.31 -21.69
N ALA A 245 1.31 -4.77 -22.69
CA ALA A 245 1.60 -3.33 -22.78
C ALA A 245 0.34 -2.45 -22.94
N ASP A 246 -0.76 -3.02 -23.41
CA ASP A 246 -2.08 -2.37 -23.54
C ASP A 246 -2.96 -2.52 -22.29
N GLY A 247 -2.46 -3.18 -21.25
CA GLY A 247 -3.17 -3.42 -19.99
C GLY A 247 -4.03 -4.68 -19.97
N SER A 248 -4.13 -5.42 -21.08
CA SER A 248 -4.86 -6.69 -21.09
C SER A 248 -4.16 -7.75 -20.22
N LEU A 249 -4.96 -8.63 -19.60
CA LEU A 249 -4.46 -9.63 -18.66
C LEU A 249 -4.67 -11.04 -19.19
N THR A 250 -3.68 -11.90 -18.96
CA THR A 250 -3.76 -13.35 -19.22
C THR A 250 -3.33 -14.07 -17.94
N PRO A 251 -4.10 -15.06 -17.44
CA PRO A 251 -3.73 -15.82 -16.26
C PRO A 251 -2.35 -16.48 -16.41
N VAL A 252 -1.55 -16.46 -15.35
CA VAL A 252 -0.31 -17.24 -15.26
C VAL A 252 -0.67 -18.73 -15.22
N ALA A 253 0.12 -19.56 -15.87
CA ALA A 253 -0.10 -20.99 -15.85
C ALA A 253 -0.10 -21.54 -14.42
N GLY A 254 -1.16 -22.25 -14.04
CA GLY A 254 -1.38 -22.75 -12.68
C GLY A 254 -2.08 -21.77 -11.72
N SER A 255 -2.38 -20.52 -12.16
CA SER A 255 -3.22 -19.61 -11.38
C SER A 255 -4.66 -20.14 -11.27
N PRO A 256 -5.32 -19.99 -10.09
CA PRO A 256 -4.82 -19.32 -8.89
C PRO A 256 -3.88 -20.20 -8.03
N PHE A 257 -3.05 -19.56 -7.20
CA PHE A 257 -2.11 -20.23 -6.31
C PHE A 257 -2.57 -20.14 -4.85
N PRO A 258 -2.44 -21.22 -4.05
CA PRO A 258 -2.71 -21.15 -2.62
C PRO A 258 -1.66 -20.28 -1.92
N SER A 259 -2.08 -19.44 -0.96
CA SER A 259 -1.16 -18.65 -0.14
C SER A 259 -0.45 -19.48 0.92
N GLY A 260 -0.97 -20.67 1.20
CA GLY A 260 -0.53 -21.54 2.29
C GLY A 260 -1.22 -21.26 3.62
N GLY A 261 -2.08 -20.27 3.69
CA GLY A 261 -3.00 -20.01 4.81
C GLY A 261 -4.23 -20.93 4.79
N THR A 262 -5.25 -20.59 5.56
CA THR A 262 -6.43 -21.44 5.70
C THR A 262 -7.77 -20.72 5.52
N SER A 263 -7.80 -19.40 5.28
CA SER A 263 -9.06 -18.68 5.12
C SER A 263 -8.99 -17.47 4.19
N THR A 264 -9.22 -16.28 4.69
CA THR A 264 -9.46 -15.07 3.89
C THR A 264 -8.23 -14.20 3.81
N ILE A 265 -7.62 -14.10 2.64
CA ILE A 265 -6.60 -13.09 2.37
C ILE A 265 -7.27 -11.72 2.26
N ASN A 266 -6.86 -10.79 3.12
CA ASN A 266 -7.42 -9.43 3.13
C ASN A 266 -6.53 -8.40 2.41
N ALA A 267 -5.22 -8.56 2.50
CA ALA A 267 -4.29 -7.66 1.84
C ALA A 267 -3.07 -8.42 1.31
N LEU A 268 -2.42 -7.84 0.31
CA LEU A 268 -1.17 -8.34 -0.23
C LEU A 268 -0.21 -7.20 -0.60
N THR A 269 1.07 -7.49 -0.64
CA THR A 269 2.10 -6.58 -1.12
C THR A 269 3.29 -7.34 -1.67
N LEU A 270 3.84 -6.88 -2.80
CA LEU A 270 5.12 -7.34 -3.31
C LEU A 270 6.28 -6.69 -2.55
N THR A 271 7.34 -7.45 -2.32
CA THR A 271 8.60 -6.85 -1.91
C THR A 271 9.17 -5.96 -3.02
N PRO A 272 9.94 -4.89 -2.70
CA PRO A 272 10.57 -4.04 -3.72
C PRO A 272 11.50 -4.78 -4.68
N SER A 273 12.01 -5.95 -4.28
CA SER A 273 12.79 -6.85 -5.12
C SER A 273 11.95 -7.64 -6.13
N ASN A 274 10.63 -7.67 -5.95
CA ASN A 274 9.65 -8.55 -6.63
C ASN A 274 9.93 -10.06 -6.47
N GLN A 275 10.72 -10.45 -5.46
CA GLN A 275 11.05 -11.86 -5.20
C GLN A 275 10.03 -12.55 -4.32
N ASP A 276 9.33 -11.79 -3.46
CA ASP A 276 8.34 -12.33 -2.54
C ASP A 276 7.04 -11.53 -2.61
N LEU A 277 5.93 -12.26 -2.57
CA LEU A 277 4.58 -11.73 -2.35
C LEU A 277 4.18 -12.08 -0.93
N LEU A 278 3.77 -11.06 -0.17
CA LEU A 278 3.34 -11.21 1.21
C LEU A 278 1.83 -10.99 1.29
N THR A 279 1.12 -11.85 2.01
CA THR A 279 -0.34 -11.72 2.23
C THR A 279 -0.66 -11.70 3.71
N SER A 280 -1.77 -11.07 4.08
CA SER A 280 -2.30 -11.10 5.45
C SER A 280 -3.66 -11.76 5.48
N ASP A 281 -3.86 -12.63 6.48
CA ASP A 281 -5.12 -13.31 6.77
C ASP A 281 -5.70 -12.76 8.09
N VAL A 282 -6.86 -12.10 7.97
CA VAL A 282 -7.52 -11.45 9.12
C VAL A 282 -8.00 -12.48 10.13
N PHE A 283 -8.68 -13.52 9.69
CA PHE A 283 -9.38 -14.42 10.61
C PHE A 283 -8.48 -15.44 11.29
N ASN A 284 -7.36 -15.80 10.67
CA ASN A 284 -6.40 -16.75 11.24
C ASN A 284 -5.20 -16.10 11.92
N SER A 285 -5.12 -14.77 11.87
CA SER A 285 -3.97 -14.05 12.44
C SER A 285 -2.65 -14.54 11.86
N GLU A 286 -2.53 -14.53 10.53
CA GLU A 286 -1.39 -15.07 9.80
C GLU A 286 -0.89 -14.10 8.74
N VAL A 287 0.40 -14.20 8.43
CA VAL A 287 1.04 -13.55 7.28
C VAL A 287 1.72 -14.65 6.48
N SER A 288 1.34 -14.81 5.21
CA SER A 288 2.02 -15.74 4.32
C SER A 288 3.11 -15.03 3.51
N SER A 289 4.14 -15.76 3.16
CA SER A 289 5.18 -15.33 2.23
C SER A 289 5.29 -16.36 1.12
N LEU A 290 5.23 -15.87 -0.12
CA LEU A 290 5.31 -16.69 -1.33
C LEU A 290 6.46 -16.20 -2.20
N ALA A 291 7.34 -17.11 -2.56
CA ALA A 291 8.38 -16.84 -3.56
C ALA A 291 7.72 -16.64 -4.94
N VAL A 292 8.12 -15.58 -5.64
CA VAL A 292 7.63 -15.25 -6.99
C VAL A 292 8.57 -15.79 -8.03
N GLY A 293 8.10 -16.73 -8.83
CA GLY A 293 8.84 -17.29 -9.97
C GLY A 293 9.01 -16.28 -11.11
N PRO A 294 9.97 -16.48 -12.02
CA PRO A 294 10.22 -15.60 -13.15
C PRO A 294 9.04 -15.55 -14.15
N ASP A 295 8.23 -16.57 -14.17
CA ASP A 295 6.98 -16.65 -14.95
C ASP A 295 5.77 -16.02 -14.24
N GLY A 296 5.90 -15.65 -12.96
CA GLY A 296 4.84 -15.12 -12.10
C GLY A 296 4.12 -16.20 -11.29
N SER A 297 4.58 -17.45 -11.33
CA SER A 297 4.09 -18.50 -10.43
C SER A 297 4.43 -18.19 -8.97
N LEU A 298 3.60 -18.70 -8.05
CA LEU A 298 3.77 -18.46 -6.61
C LEU A 298 3.96 -19.80 -5.89
N GLN A 299 4.88 -19.79 -4.91
CA GLN A 299 5.16 -20.94 -4.06
C GLN A 299 5.31 -20.46 -2.61
N PRO A 300 4.56 -20.99 -1.62
CA PRO A 300 4.79 -20.69 -0.22
C PRO A 300 6.23 -21.03 0.18
N VAL A 301 6.89 -20.08 0.87
CA VAL A 301 8.24 -20.32 1.40
C VAL A 301 8.19 -21.30 2.59
N PRO A 302 9.30 -22.00 2.92
CA PRO A 302 9.32 -22.90 4.07
C PRO A 302 8.88 -22.20 5.37
N GLY A 303 7.93 -22.81 6.09
CA GLY A 303 7.39 -22.28 7.34
C GLY A 303 6.27 -21.23 7.17
N SER A 304 5.90 -20.87 5.95
CA SER A 304 4.68 -20.10 5.68
C SER A 304 3.43 -20.98 5.93
N PRO A 305 2.36 -20.41 6.54
CA PRO A 305 2.21 -19.04 7.03
C PRO A 305 2.91 -18.80 8.39
N PHE A 306 3.20 -17.53 8.67
CA PHE A 306 3.83 -17.06 9.91
C PHE A 306 2.77 -16.43 10.83
N PRO A 307 2.73 -16.80 12.14
CA PRO A 307 1.69 -16.32 13.04
C PRO A 307 1.85 -14.82 13.34
N ALA A 308 0.78 -14.07 13.21
CA ALA A 308 0.62 -12.72 13.73
C ALA A 308 0.13 -12.78 15.20
N THR A 309 0.26 -11.66 15.92
CA THR A 309 -0.17 -11.58 17.32
C THR A 309 -1.66 -11.34 17.48
N ASP A 310 -2.35 -10.98 16.40
CA ASP A 310 -3.80 -10.78 16.30
C ASP A 310 -4.23 -10.69 14.83
N TRP A 311 -5.49 -10.37 14.55
CA TRP A 311 -6.08 -10.25 13.21
C TRP A 311 -5.26 -9.34 12.30
N ALA A 312 -4.59 -9.94 11.31
CA ALA A 312 -3.69 -9.25 10.40
C ALA A 312 -4.47 -8.60 9.26
N GLY A 313 -4.57 -7.28 9.26
CA GLY A 313 -5.30 -6.48 8.27
C GLY A 313 -4.42 -6.05 7.07
N SER A 314 -4.27 -4.74 6.88
CA SER A 314 -3.41 -4.16 5.85
C SER A 314 -1.94 -4.56 6.03
N ILE A 315 -1.18 -4.69 4.94
CA ILE A 315 0.21 -5.10 4.95
C ILE A 315 1.07 -4.18 4.06
N ALA A 316 2.25 -3.79 4.53
CA ALA A 316 3.18 -2.99 3.74
C ALA A 316 4.65 -3.30 4.08
N THR A 317 5.51 -3.29 3.06
CA THR A 317 6.95 -3.43 3.20
C THR A 317 7.63 -2.08 3.34
N THR A 318 8.80 -2.03 4.00
CA THR A 318 9.67 -0.86 3.92
C THR A 318 10.29 -0.74 2.54
N ARG A 319 10.74 0.47 2.18
CA ARG A 319 11.40 0.75 0.88
C ARG A 319 12.59 -0.18 0.58
N SER A 320 13.30 -0.61 1.60
CA SER A 320 14.44 -1.53 1.45
C SER A 320 14.02 -2.99 1.24
N GLY A 321 12.75 -3.34 1.43
CA GLY A 321 12.29 -4.73 1.45
C GLY A 321 12.79 -5.53 2.65
N LYS A 322 13.43 -4.88 3.66
CA LYS A 322 14.00 -5.57 4.81
C LYS A 322 12.96 -5.94 5.86
N PHE A 323 11.91 -5.14 5.98
CA PHE A 323 10.85 -5.32 6.98
C PHE A 323 9.48 -5.25 6.34
N VAL A 324 8.55 -6.00 6.89
CA VAL A 324 7.12 -5.94 6.60
C VAL A 324 6.36 -5.71 7.89
N TYR A 325 5.29 -4.92 7.79
CA TYR A 325 4.38 -4.63 8.91
C TYR A 325 2.95 -4.88 8.50
N THR A 326 2.13 -5.32 9.46
CA THR A 326 0.68 -5.45 9.29
C THR A 326 -0.05 -4.70 10.39
N SER A 327 -1.19 -4.11 10.05
CA SER A 327 -2.13 -3.56 11.02
C SER A 327 -2.81 -4.69 11.79
N LEU A 328 -3.07 -4.47 13.08
CA LEU A 328 -3.84 -5.41 13.87
C LEU A 328 -5.26 -4.88 14.05
N PHE A 329 -6.19 -5.51 13.36
CA PHE A 329 -7.56 -5.02 13.23
C PHE A 329 -8.37 -5.04 14.53
N SER A 330 -8.11 -5.98 15.43
CA SER A 330 -8.76 -6.06 16.74
C SER A 330 -8.01 -5.34 17.87
N ARG A 331 -6.85 -4.76 17.56
CA ARG A 331 -6.00 -4.03 18.50
C ARG A 331 -5.50 -2.72 17.92
N ALA A 332 -5.35 -1.72 18.79
CA ALA A 332 -4.66 -0.48 18.44
C ALA A 332 -3.13 -0.71 18.35
N ALA A 333 -2.69 -1.57 17.42
CA ALA A 333 -1.29 -1.97 17.30
C ALA A 333 -0.88 -2.36 15.88
N VAL A 334 0.43 -2.48 15.67
CA VAL A 334 1.10 -2.91 14.45
C VAL A 334 1.97 -4.11 14.77
N ASP A 335 1.91 -5.14 13.96
CA ASP A 335 2.84 -6.28 14.02
C ASP A 335 3.94 -6.17 12.95
N GLY A 336 5.04 -6.91 13.09
CA GLY A 336 6.13 -6.77 12.13
C GLY A 336 7.13 -7.91 12.10
N TRP A 337 7.73 -8.08 10.91
CA TRP A 337 8.76 -9.11 10.66
C TRP A 337 9.91 -8.53 9.85
N MET A 338 11.07 -9.15 10.04
CA MET A 338 12.20 -9.04 9.15
C MET A 338 12.04 -10.07 8.02
N ILE A 339 12.19 -9.63 6.78
CA ILE A 339 12.18 -10.51 5.61
C ILE A 339 13.61 -11.01 5.41
N MET A 340 13.77 -12.32 5.42
CA MET A 340 15.05 -12.99 5.24
C MET A 340 15.35 -13.17 3.75
N THR A 341 16.59 -13.50 3.40
CA THR A 341 17.02 -13.67 1.99
C THR A 341 16.36 -14.84 1.26
N ASP A 342 15.79 -15.77 2.00
CA ASP A 342 15.03 -16.92 1.49
C ASP A 342 13.51 -16.68 1.51
N GLY A 343 13.07 -15.43 1.76
CA GLY A 343 11.68 -15.05 1.85
C GLY A 343 10.99 -15.40 3.18
N THR A 344 11.67 -16.14 4.08
CA THR A 344 11.10 -16.45 5.40
C THR A 344 10.97 -15.21 6.28
N LEU A 345 10.01 -15.23 7.22
CA LEU A 345 9.72 -14.09 8.08
C LEU A 345 10.18 -14.36 9.51
N ARG A 346 11.00 -13.45 10.04
CA ARG A 346 11.45 -13.49 11.43
C ARG A 346 10.78 -12.36 12.23
N PRO A 347 10.10 -12.66 13.35
CA PRO A 347 9.45 -11.63 14.17
C PRO A 347 10.40 -10.50 14.58
N VAL A 348 9.94 -9.25 14.45
CA VAL A 348 10.63 -8.08 14.97
C VAL A 348 10.59 -8.10 16.50
N PRO A 349 11.70 -7.86 17.22
CA PRO A 349 11.69 -7.86 18.68
C PRO A 349 10.72 -6.81 19.25
N GLY A 350 9.94 -7.19 20.26
CA GLY A 350 9.04 -6.30 20.97
C GLY A 350 7.67 -6.07 20.30
N ARG A 351 7.35 -6.79 19.19
CA ARG A 351 6.01 -6.77 18.60
C ARG A 351 4.96 -7.38 19.54
N PRO A 352 3.68 -6.97 19.50
CA PRO A 352 3.13 -5.90 18.67
C PRO A 352 3.44 -4.51 19.24
N PHE A 353 3.49 -3.50 18.35
CA PHE A 353 3.77 -2.10 18.68
C PHE A 353 2.45 -1.35 18.82
N THR A 354 2.11 -0.91 20.03
CA THR A 354 0.83 -0.25 20.32
C THR A 354 0.83 1.20 19.89
N THR A 355 -0.28 1.66 19.30
CA THR A 355 -0.60 3.08 19.19
C THR A 355 -1.00 3.63 20.57
N LYS A 356 -1.15 4.95 20.70
CA LYS A 356 -1.67 5.55 21.96
C LYS A 356 -3.20 5.58 22.04
N GLN A 357 -3.87 5.12 21.00
CA GLN A 357 -5.33 5.07 20.98
C GLN A 357 -5.81 3.81 21.72
N ALA A 358 -6.72 3.98 22.67
CA ALA A 358 -7.38 2.87 23.33
C ALA A 358 -8.69 2.56 22.61
N GLY A 359 -8.96 1.28 22.32
CA GLY A 359 -10.23 0.85 21.74
C GLY A 359 -10.08 -0.02 20.50
N ALA A 360 -10.65 0.37 19.37
CA ALA A 360 -10.68 -0.42 18.15
C ALA A 360 -9.29 -0.58 17.49
N GLY A 361 -9.16 -1.49 16.54
CA GLY A 361 -7.90 -1.82 15.91
C GLY A 361 -7.43 -0.80 14.87
N VAL A 362 -6.16 -0.91 14.47
CA VAL A 362 -5.61 -0.17 13.34
C VAL A 362 -6.19 -0.72 12.04
N GLN A 363 -6.85 0.11 11.25
CA GLN A 363 -7.50 -0.34 10.02
C GLN A 363 -6.49 -0.59 8.90
N ALA A 364 -5.63 0.37 8.63
CA ALA A 364 -4.62 0.24 7.57
C ALA A 364 -3.31 0.90 7.96
N LEU A 365 -2.25 0.52 7.26
CA LEU A 365 -0.95 1.16 7.39
C LEU A 365 -0.26 1.36 6.03
N THR A 366 0.66 2.31 6.00
CA THR A 366 1.59 2.52 4.89
C THR A 366 2.98 2.82 5.43
N THR A 367 4.00 2.67 4.59
CA THR A 367 5.38 2.99 4.94
C THR A 367 5.85 4.25 4.20
N PHE A 368 6.77 4.97 4.82
CA PHE A 368 7.44 6.11 4.18
C PHE A 368 8.95 6.04 4.42
N PRO A 369 9.78 6.25 3.40
CA PRO A 369 9.37 6.38 1.99
C PRO A 369 8.64 5.15 1.48
N ALA A 370 7.69 5.36 0.58
CA ALA A 370 6.98 4.25 -0.04
C ALA A 370 7.94 3.25 -0.69
N PRO A 371 7.62 1.96 -0.72
CA PRO A 371 8.33 0.99 -1.53
C PRO A 371 8.46 1.53 -2.95
N SER A 372 9.67 1.57 -3.46
CA SER A 372 9.91 1.96 -4.85
C SER A 372 10.64 0.83 -5.55
N CYS A 373 10.32 0.65 -6.81
CA CYS A 373 11.07 -0.26 -7.65
C CYS A 373 12.55 0.12 -7.56
N ALA A 374 13.38 -0.79 -7.05
CA ALA A 374 14.81 -0.59 -7.11
C ALA A 374 15.17 -0.41 -8.58
N ALA A 375 15.82 0.71 -8.94
CA ALA A 375 16.46 0.78 -10.23
C ALA A 375 17.37 -0.45 -10.29
N THR A 376 17.11 -1.34 -11.25
CA THR A 376 18.03 -2.44 -11.54
C THR A 376 19.38 -1.80 -11.82
N LEU A 377 20.26 -1.91 -10.81
CA LEU A 377 21.67 -1.49 -10.94
C LEU A 377 22.37 -2.45 -11.89
#